data_7cd16fa458229b91cbc9e7bc625a88c6
#
_entry.id   7cd16fa458229b91cbc9e7bc625a88c6
#
_cell.length_a   1.000
_cell.length_b   1.000
_cell.length_c   1.000
_cell.angle_alpha   90.00
_cell.angle_beta   90.00
_cell.angle_gamma   90.00
#
_symmetry.space_group_name_H-M   'P 1'
#
loop_
_entity.id
_entity.type
_entity.pdbx_description
1 polymer ?
#
loop_
_entity_poly.entity_id
_entity_poly.type
_entity_poly.pdbx_seq_one_letter_code
_entity_poly.pdbx_strand_id
1 'polypeptide(L)'
;MTFNQMRAAAEAILFAAGGEPLETAKIAQALDIEIEDAETVLRSCAEQLDERESGVCLLKLGERYQLCTRQEYAENIRSVLDMKRNVPLSSAAFEVLAVVAYNQPVTKAYIEQVRGVDCSGVISTLCQKGLVEEKGRLDLPGRPLLYGTTPEFLKCFCIESLSELPELPEREEKEQEPEKEETKTFEVPAEEPAQPAQAEPEDGEDFDFDEFDVDADELENMYE
;
A
#
# COMPACT_ATOMS: atom_id res chain seq x y z
N MET A 1 40.40 4.90 3.40
CA MET A 1 39.81 5.47 4.64
C MET A 1 40.00 4.47 5.79
N THR A 2 40.10 4.92 7.06
CA THR A 2 39.98 3.99 8.19
C THR A 2 38.54 3.61 8.43
N PHE A 3 38.27 2.49 9.12
CA PHE A 3 36.91 2.04 9.42
C PHE A 3 36.07 3.13 10.13
N ASN A 4 36.66 3.85 11.09
CA ASN A 4 35.98 4.96 11.76
C ASN A 4 35.70 6.15 10.83
N GLN A 5 36.54 6.40 9.85
CA GLN A 5 36.28 7.44 8.85
C GLN A 5 35.18 7.02 7.87
N MET A 6 35.13 5.75 7.47
CA MET A 6 34.04 5.21 6.64
C MET A 6 32.68 5.30 7.34
N ARG A 7 32.65 4.96 8.63
CA ARG A 7 31.43 5.09 9.45
C ARG A 7 30.97 6.55 9.56
N ALA A 8 31.87 7.48 9.84
CA ALA A 8 31.56 8.90 9.91
C ALA A 8 31.07 9.44 8.53
N ALA A 9 31.67 8.98 7.43
CA ALA A 9 31.26 9.36 6.09
C ALA A 9 29.86 8.79 5.75
N ALA A 10 29.57 7.54 6.13
CA ALA A 10 28.25 6.95 5.97
C ALA A 10 27.17 7.73 6.75
N GLU A 11 27.43 8.09 8.01
CA GLU A 11 26.53 8.94 8.82
C GLU A 11 26.29 10.29 8.14
N ALA A 12 27.33 10.92 7.61
CA ALA A 12 27.23 12.20 6.90
C ALA A 12 26.41 12.09 5.60
N ILE A 13 26.61 11.02 4.82
CA ILE A 13 25.85 10.74 3.58
C ILE A 13 24.35 10.56 3.90
N LEU A 14 24.04 9.74 4.92
CA LEU A 14 22.67 9.49 5.34
C LEU A 14 21.98 10.73 5.90
N PHE A 15 22.72 11.57 6.63
CA PHE A 15 22.21 12.86 7.11
C PHE A 15 21.90 13.81 5.94
N ALA A 16 22.80 13.89 4.96
CA ALA A 16 22.63 14.74 3.79
C ALA A 16 21.48 14.28 2.87
N ALA A 17 21.12 12.99 2.90
CA ALA A 17 19.96 12.46 2.20
C ALA A 17 18.61 12.96 2.75
N GLY A 18 18.60 13.59 3.95
CA GLY A 18 17.44 14.33 4.45
C GLY A 18 16.20 13.49 4.74
N GLY A 19 16.35 12.19 4.97
CA GLY A 19 15.24 11.29 5.26
C GLY A 19 14.77 10.45 4.07
N GLU A 20 15.47 10.47 2.94
CA GLU A 20 15.27 9.52 1.85
C GLU A 20 16.06 8.23 2.10
N PRO A 21 15.44 7.04 1.94
CA PRO A 21 16.16 5.77 2.05
C PRO A 21 17.20 5.62 0.95
N LEU A 22 18.47 5.41 1.32
CA LEU A 22 19.57 5.19 0.39
C LEU A 22 19.87 3.69 0.23
N GLU A 23 20.09 3.25 -0.99
CA GLU A 23 20.51 1.88 -1.31
C GLU A 23 21.95 1.64 -0.79
N THR A 24 22.16 0.47 -0.17
CA THR A 24 23.50 0.06 0.32
C THR A 24 24.56 0.15 -0.80
N ALA A 25 24.19 -0.22 -2.03
CA ALA A 25 25.07 -0.14 -3.18
C ALA A 25 25.58 1.29 -3.47
N LYS A 26 24.71 2.31 -3.30
CA LYS A 26 25.11 3.72 -3.50
C LYS A 26 26.07 4.19 -2.42
N ILE A 27 25.87 3.74 -1.17
CA ILE A 27 26.76 4.06 -0.05
C ILE A 27 28.12 3.36 -0.25
N ALA A 28 28.11 2.09 -0.66
CA ALA A 28 29.31 1.32 -1.01
C ALA A 28 30.13 2.03 -2.09
N GLN A 29 29.48 2.44 -3.17
CA GLN A 29 30.11 3.19 -4.25
C GLN A 29 30.72 4.52 -3.75
N ALA A 30 30.01 5.26 -2.90
CA ALA A 30 30.48 6.53 -2.36
C ALA A 30 31.69 6.38 -1.41
N LEU A 31 31.79 5.23 -0.73
CA LEU A 31 32.91 4.91 0.17
C LEU A 31 34.06 4.17 -0.52
N ASP A 32 33.90 3.78 -1.80
CA ASP A 32 34.85 2.98 -2.59
C ASP A 32 35.18 1.65 -1.89
N ILE A 33 34.11 0.90 -1.52
CA ILE A 33 34.20 -0.41 -0.85
C ILE A 33 33.15 -1.36 -1.43
N GLU A 34 33.27 -2.66 -1.13
CA GLU A 34 32.29 -3.67 -1.51
C GLU A 34 30.97 -3.52 -0.70
N ILE A 35 29.87 -4.04 -1.24
CA ILE A 35 28.53 -3.93 -0.60
C ILE A 35 28.51 -4.58 0.79
N GLU A 36 29.19 -5.73 0.95
CA GLU A 36 29.28 -6.47 2.21
C GLU A 36 30.03 -5.67 3.29
N ASP A 37 31.07 -4.95 2.88
CA ASP A 37 31.82 -4.05 3.78
C ASP A 37 30.96 -2.83 4.16
N ALA A 38 30.19 -2.28 3.21
CA ALA A 38 29.27 -1.19 3.48
C ALA A 38 28.17 -1.60 4.48
N GLU A 39 27.62 -2.80 4.38
CA GLU A 39 26.68 -3.33 5.36
C GLU A 39 27.30 -3.42 6.76
N THR A 40 28.55 -3.86 6.85
CA THR A 40 29.29 -3.93 8.11
C THR A 40 29.53 -2.54 8.72
N VAL A 41 29.88 -1.55 7.89
CA VAL A 41 30.03 -0.14 8.30
C VAL A 41 28.69 0.42 8.79
N LEU A 42 27.59 0.18 8.07
CA LEU A 42 26.25 0.69 8.42
C LEU A 42 25.71 0.05 9.70
N ARG A 43 25.93 -1.26 9.89
CA ARG A 43 25.59 -1.94 11.14
C ARG A 43 26.34 -1.34 12.32
N SER A 44 27.66 -1.14 12.19
CA SER A 44 28.45 -0.49 13.23
C SER A 44 28.04 0.97 13.48
N CYS A 45 27.52 1.66 12.47
CA CYS A 45 26.93 2.99 12.62
C CYS A 45 25.67 2.94 13.48
N ALA A 46 24.77 1.97 13.23
CA ALA A 46 23.56 1.77 14.02
C ALA A 46 23.88 1.47 15.49
N GLU A 47 24.78 0.50 15.74
CA GLU A 47 25.23 0.13 17.08
C GLU A 47 25.79 1.35 17.84
N GLN A 48 26.60 2.17 17.20
CA GLN A 48 27.14 3.38 17.84
C GLN A 48 26.07 4.42 18.17
N LEU A 49 25.05 4.58 17.30
CA LEU A 49 23.92 5.47 17.57
C LEU A 49 23.12 4.98 18.79
N ASP A 50 23.00 3.67 18.96
CA ASP A 50 22.31 3.05 20.09
C ASP A 50 23.12 3.17 21.38
N GLU A 51 24.42 2.83 21.35
CA GLU A 51 25.32 2.93 22.52
C GLU A 51 25.42 4.34 23.12
N ARG A 52 25.34 5.37 22.27
CA ARG A 52 25.36 6.77 22.73
C ARG A 52 24.00 7.34 23.06
N GLU A 53 22.95 6.51 23.08
CA GLU A 53 21.55 6.91 23.33
C GLU A 53 21.14 8.10 22.44
N SER A 54 21.52 8.07 21.16
CA SER A 54 21.26 9.15 20.21
C SER A 54 19.76 9.34 20.00
N GLY A 55 19.27 10.58 19.86
CA GLY A 55 17.89 10.90 19.48
C GLY A 55 17.52 10.49 18.06
N VAL A 56 18.51 10.03 17.26
CA VAL A 56 18.30 9.45 15.94
C VAL A 56 18.75 7.99 15.94
N CYS A 57 18.16 7.19 15.04
CA CYS A 57 18.53 5.79 14.81
C CYS A 57 18.71 5.54 13.32
N LEU A 58 19.44 4.49 12.98
CA LEU A 58 19.59 4.03 11.60
C LEU A 58 18.63 2.87 11.37
N LEU A 59 17.67 3.06 10.47
CA LEU A 59 16.67 2.07 10.11
C LEU A 59 17.09 1.37 8.81
N LYS A 60 17.06 0.03 8.81
CA LYS A 60 17.24 -0.79 7.61
C LYS A 60 15.87 -1.10 7.02
N LEU A 61 15.70 -0.89 5.73
CA LEU A 61 14.47 -1.08 4.97
C LEU A 61 14.77 -1.95 3.74
N GLY A 62 14.84 -3.26 3.94
CA GLY A 62 15.35 -4.19 2.92
C GLY A 62 16.82 -3.90 2.60
N GLU A 63 17.11 -3.53 1.36
CA GLU A 63 18.47 -3.17 0.90
C GLU A 63 18.79 -1.68 1.05
N ARG A 64 17.98 -0.93 1.78
CA ARG A 64 18.12 0.52 1.96
C ARG A 64 18.30 0.88 3.43
N TYR A 65 18.97 2.00 3.67
CA TYR A 65 19.16 2.55 5.00
C TYR A 65 18.71 4.00 5.07
N GLN A 66 18.16 4.39 6.23
CA GLN A 66 17.66 5.74 6.47
C GLN A 66 17.92 6.16 7.92
N LEU A 67 18.36 7.41 8.12
CA LEU A 67 18.36 8.02 9.45
C LEU A 67 16.94 8.46 9.81
N CYS A 68 16.48 8.05 10.98
CA CYS A 68 15.18 8.39 11.54
C CYS A 68 15.33 8.94 12.95
N THR A 69 14.35 9.73 13.39
CA THR A 69 14.25 10.12 14.81
C THR A 69 13.64 8.99 15.62
N ARG A 70 14.09 8.82 16.87
CA ARG A 70 13.48 7.82 17.77
C ARG A 70 12.06 8.22 18.14
N GLN A 71 11.19 7.24 18.24
CA GLN A 71 9.76 7.43 18.52
C GLN A 71 9.49 8.11 19.87
N GLU A 72 10.35 7.87 20.85
CA GLU A 72 10.24 8.45 22.19
C GLU A 72 10.29 9.99 22.17
N TYR A 73 10.92 10.61 21.14
CA TYR A 73 11.01 12.07 20.99
C TYR A 73 9.95 12.65 20.05
N ALA A 74 8.99 11.84 19.58
CA ALA A 74 8.00 12.27 18.60
C ALA A 74 7.14 13.47 19.09
N GLU A 75 6.76 13.50 20.37
CA GLU A 75 5.98 14.62 20.92
C GLU A 75 6.80 15.92 20.97
N ASN A 76 8.09 15.84 21.34
CA ASN A 76 8.98 16.98 21.35
C ASN A 76 9.16 17.57 19.94
N ILE A 77 9.34 16.69 18.94
CA ILE A 77 9.49 17.08 17.54
C ILE A 77 8.22 17.75 17.02
N ARG A 78 7.03 17.17 17.31
CA ARG A 78 5.75 17.73 16.89
C ARG A 78 5.48 19.10 17.47
N SER A 79 5.89 19.34 18.72
CA SER A 79 5.68 20.64 19.39
C SER A 79 6.44 21.80 18.74
N VAL A 80 7.54 21.50 18.03
CA VAL A 80 8.39 22.51 17.37
C VAL A 80 8.08 22.65 15.88
N LEU A 81 7.76 21.53 15.20
CA LEU A 81 7.65 21.53 13.73
C LEU A 81 6.22 21.68 13.21
N ASP A 82 5.24 21.98 14.06
CA ASP A 82 3.81 22.09 13.66
C ASP A 82 3.32 20.96 12.74
N MET A 83 3.88 19.76 12.91
CA MET A 83 3.54 18.61 12.08
C MET A 83 2.08 18.24 12.26
N LYS A 84 1.28 18.31 11.19
CA LYS A 84 -0.10 17.84 11.20
C LYS A 84 -0.12 16.38 11.66
N ARG A 85 -0.99 16.06 12.62
CA ARG A 85 -1.22 14.67 13.01
C ARG A 85 -1.72 13.91 11.78
N ASN A 86 -1.00 12.90 11.38
CA ASN A 86 -1.52 11.97 10.38
C ASN A 86 -2.80 11.35 10.94
N VAL A 87 -3.88 11.42 10.17
CA VAL A 87 -5.12 10.74 10.52
C VAL A 87 -4.81 9.24 10.63
N PRO A 88 -5.09 8.61 11.77
CA PRO A 88 -4.83 7.18 11.94
C PRO A 88 -5.61 6.38 10.90
N LEU A 89 -5.07 5.23 10.52
CA LEU A 89 -5.77 4.30 9.63
C LEU A 89 -7.04 3.79 10.33
N SER A 90 -8.12 3.65 9.58
CA SER A 90 -9.32 2.97 10.07
C SER A 90 -9.08 1.46 10.22
N SER A 91 -9.91 0.77 11.01
CA SER A 91 -9.84 -0.69 11.13
C SER A 91 -9.92 -1.38 9.76
N ALA A 92 -10.83 -0.92 8.88
CA ALA A 92 -10.93 -1.43 7.51
C ALA A 92 -9.62 -1.23 6.70
N ALA A 93 -8.94 -0.10 6.89
CA ALA A 93 -7.66 0.15 6.22
C ALA A 93 -6.54 -0.77 6.75
N PHE A 94 -6.50 -1.04 8.06
CA PHE A 94 -5.56 -2.01 8.63
C PHE A 94 -5.81 -3.42 8.12
N GLU A 95 -7.06 -3.84 8.00
CA GLU A 95 -7.40 -5.17 7.51
C GLU A 95 -7.03 -5.35 6.03
N VAL A 96 -7.32 -4.35 5.17
CA VAL A 96 -6.88 -4.37 3.76
C VAL A 96 -5.36 -4.36 3.66
N LEU A 97 -4.69 -3.54 4.47
CA LEU A 97 -3.23 -3.47 4.49
C LEU A 97 -2.60 -4.80 4.92
N ALA A 98 -3.20 -5.49 5.90
CA ALA A 98 -2.77 -6.82 6.30
C ALA A 98 -2.94 -7.84 5.16
N VAL A 99 -4.11 -7.86 4.48
CA VAL A 99 -4.30 -8.75 3.32
C VAL A 99 -3.23 -8.52 2.26
N VAL A 100 -2.89 -7.26 1.96
CA VAL A 100 -1.82 -6.93 1.00
C VAL A 100 -0.47 -7.42 1.52
N ALA A 101 -0.11 -7.11 2.75
CA ALA A 101 1.21 -7.41 3.32
C ALA A 101 1.53 -8.91 3.32
N TYR A 102 0.54 -9.74 3.65
CA TYR A 102 0.73 -11.20 3.75
C TYR A 102 0.59 -11.96 2.42
N ASN A 103 -0.08 -11.37 1.40
CA ASN A 103 -0.41 -12.10 0.17
C ASN A 103 0.16 -11.45 -1.10
N GLN A 104 0.95 -10.39 -0.99
CA GLN A 104 1.48 -9.68 -2.15
C GLN A 104 2.39 -10.53 -3.05
N PRO A 105 2.34 -10.32 -4.38
CA PRO A 105 1.51 -9.33 -5.08
C PRO A 105 0.06 -9.81 -5.25
N VAL A 106 -0.93 -8.96 -4.91
CA VAL A 106 -2.34 -9.33 -4.92
C VAL A 106 -3.21 -8.38 -5.76
N THR A 107 -4.31 -8.90 -6.32
CA THR A 107 -5.29 -8.10 -7.07
C THR A 107 -6.35 -7.51 -6.15
N LYS A 108 -7.02 -6.42 -6.60
CA LYS A 108 -8.18 -5.87 -5.91
C LYS A 108 -9.27 -6.92 -5.67
N ALA A 109 -9.57 -7.74 -6.69
CA ALA A 109 -10.60 -8.78 -6.58
C ALA A 109 -10.29 -9.80 -5.47
N TYR A 110 -9.03 -10.18 -5.30
CA TYR A 110 -8.62 -11.06 -4.20
C TYR A 110 -8.82 -10.38 -2.84
N ILE A 111 -8.43 -9.11 -2.71
CA ILE A 111 -8.62 -8.35 -1.47
C ILE A 111 -10.12 -8.29 -1.11
N GLU A 112 -10.97 -7.99 -2.07
CA GLU A 112 -12.43 -7.92 -1.89
C GLU A 112 -13.03 -9.28 -1.57
N GLN A 113 -12.54 -10.36 -2.17
CA GLN A 113 -12.96 -11.72 -1.84
C GLN A 113 -12.64 -12.08 -0.37
N VAL A 114 -11.44 -11.75 0.11
CA VAL A 114 -11.04 -12.00 1.50
C VAL A 114 -11.86 -11.15 2.48
N ARG A 115 -12.16 -9.90 2.08
CA ARG A 115 -12.86 -8.95 2.94
C ARG A 115 -14.39 -9.07 2.90
N GLY A 116 -14.93 -9.63 1.82
CA GLY A 116 -16.37 -9.72 1.57
C GLY A 116 -17.07 -8.39 1.24
N VAL A 117 -16.32 -7.30 1.02
CA VAL A 117 -16.83 -5.96 0.73
C VAL A 117 -15.97 -5.23 -0.28
N ASP A 118 -16.52 -4.22 -0.97
CA ASP A 118 -15.73 -3.34 -1.85
C ASP A 118 -14.64 -2.61 -1.07
N CYS A 119 -13.41 -2.67 -1.60
CA CYS A 119 -12.22 -2.10 -0.97
C CYS A 119 -11.58 -0.97 -1.80
N SER A 120 -12.20 -0.52 -2.88
CA SER A 120 -11.65 0.47 -3.82
C SER A 120 -11.18 1.75 -3.14
N GLY A 121 -12.04 2.34 -2.30
CA GLY A 121 -11.74 3.58 -1.58
C GLY A 121 -10.62 3.40 -0.55
N VAL A 122 -10.58 2.23 0.09
CA VAL A 122 -9.54 1.90 1.09
C VAL A 122 -8.19 1.72 0.41
N ILE A 123 -8.14 0.96 -0.68
CA ILE A 123 -6.90 0.75 -1.47
C ILE A 123 -6.38 2.10 -1.98
N SER A 124 -7.24 2.96 -2.54
CA SER A 124 -6.86 4.31 -2.98
C SER A 124 -6.26 5.14 -1.83
N THR A 125 -6.87 5.10 -0.64
CA THR A 125 -6.35 5.79 0.56
C THR A 125 -4.99 5.26 0.98
N LEU A 126 -4.78 3.94 0.94
CA LEU A 126 -3.49 3.33 1.27
C LEU A 126 -2.40 3.70 0.26
N CYS A 127 -2.75 3.77 -1.04
CA CYS A 127 -1.85 4.25 -2.08
C CYS A 127 -1.50 5.74 -1.88
N GLN A 128 -2.48 6.60 -1.60
CA GLN A 128 -2.24 8.02 -1.31
C GLN A 128 -1.35 8.24 -0.07
N LYS A 129 -1.45 7.36 0.91
CA LYS A 129 -0.57 7.37 2.10
C LYS A 129 0.81 6.75 1.83
N GLY A 130 1.04 6.23 0.64
CA GLY A 130 2.30 5.59 0.26
C GLY A 130 2.57 4.26 0.96
N LEU A 131 1.57 3.59 1.55
CA LEU A 131 1.73 2.31 2.22
C LEU A 131 1.59 1.11 1.28
N VAL A 132 0.83 1.31 0.20
CA VAL A 132 0.60 0.32 -0.86
C VAL A 132 0.92 0.97 -2.21
N GLU A 133 1.45 0.20 -3.13
CA GLU A 133 1.74 0.64 -4.50
C GLU A 133 1.35 -0.42 -5.53
N GLU A 134 1.22 0.01 -6.78
CA GLU A 134 1.00 -0.88 -7.92
C GLU A 134 2.32 -1.57 -8.31
N LYS A 135 2.38 -2.89 -8.21
CA LYS A 135 3.56 -3.69 -8.58
C LYS A 135 3.55 -4.15 -10.04
N GLY A 136 2.46 -3.88 -10.77
CA GLY A 136 2.29 -4.29 -12.16
C GLY A 136 0.88 -4.76 -12.47
N ARG A 137 0.74 -5.57 -13.52
CA ARG A 137 -0.54 -6.14 -13.96
C ARG A 137 -0.43 -7.64 -14.14
N LEU A 138 -1.47 -8.35 -13.72
CA LEU A 138 -1.56 -9.79 -13.92
C LEU A 138 -1.93 -10.07 -15.40
N ASP A 139 -1.30 -11.07 -16.00
CA ASP A 139 -1.56 -11.46 -17.40
C ASP A 139 -2.77 -12.40 -17.51
N LEU A 140 -3.94 -11.85 -17.18
CA LEU A 140 -5.25 -12.49 -17.27
C LEU A 140 -6.22 -11.57 -18.03
N PRO A 141 -7.37 -12.07 -18.53
CA PRO A 141 -8.42 -11.24 -19.12
C PRO A 141 -8.77 -10.06 -18.19
N GLY A 142 -8.79 -8.85 -18.73
CA GLY A 142 -8.99 -7.62 -17.95
C GLY A 142 -7.71 -7.03 -17.35
N ARG A 143 -6.55 -7.72 -17.39
CA ARG A 143 -5.24 -7.30 -16.92
C ARG A 143 -5.28 -6.54 -15.59
N PRO A 144 -5.79 -7.17 -14.49
CA PRO A 144 -5.98 -6.49 -13.23
C PRO A 144 -4.66 -6.03 -12.62
N LEU A 145 -4.71 -4.90 -11.93
CA LEU A 145 -3.57 -4.34 -11.19
C LEU A 145 -3.18 -5.27 -10.03
N LEU A 146 -1.88 -5.39 -9.82
CA LEU A 146 -1.26 -6.05 -8.68
C LEU A 146 -0.79 -5.01 -7.68
N TYR A 147 -1.10 -5.21 -6.42
CA TYR A 147 -0.75 -4.35 -5.30
C TYR A 147 0.26 -5.02 -4.39
N GLY A 148 1.12 -4.21 -3.80
CA GLY A 148 2.09 -4.65 -2.80
C GLY A 148 2.46 -3.51 -1.87
N THR A 149 3.16 -3.82 -0.79
CA THR A 149 3.64 -2.83 0.18
C THR A 149 4.85 -2.06 -0.34
N THR A 150 5.12 -0.93 0.27
CA THR A 150 6.21 0.00 -0.06
C THR A 150 7.29 -0.01 1.02
N PRO A 151 8.45 0.62 0.80
CA PRO A 151 9.42 0.89 1.87
C PRO A 151 8.85 1.74 3.01
N GLU A 152 7.88 2.63 2.73
CA GLU A 152 7.21 3.44 3.75
C GLU A 152 6.36 2.56 4.69
N PHE A 153 5.78 1.46 4.18
CA PHE A 153 5.14 0.45 5.02
C PHE A 153 6.13 -0.13 6.03
N LEU A 154 7.29 -0.61 5.58
CA LEU A 154 8.32 -1.17 6.47
C LEU A 154 8.74 -0.16 7.54
N LYS A 155 8.92 1.10 7.14
CA LYS A 155 9.26 2.20 8.04
C LYS A 155 8.16 2.46 9.08
N CYS A 156 6.90 2.51 8.66
CA CYS A 156 5.77 2.75 9.57
C CYS A 156 5.60 1.65 10.63
N PHE A 157 5.96 0.42 10.28
CA PHE A 157 5.90 -0.73 11.19
C PHE A 157 7.23 -1.03 11.89
N CYS A 158 8.29 -0.25 11.61
CA CYS A 158 9.64 -0.42 12.16
C CYS A 158 10.18 -1.85 11.96
N ILE A 159 9.95 -2.44 10.77
CA ILE A 159 10.45 -3.75 10.37
C ILE A 159 11.44 -3.62 9.21
N GLU A 160 12.45 -4.48 9.19
CA GLU A 160 13.46 -4.49 8.12
C GLU A 160 12.95 -5.17 6.85
N SER A 161 12.08 -6.17 7.03
CA SER A 161 11.51 -6.96 5.93
C SER A 161 10.14 -7.56 6.29
N LEU A 162 9.43 -8.05 5.27
CA LEU A 162 8.14 -8.71 5.46
C LEU A 162 8.23 -10.03 6.25
N SER A 163 9.42 -10.63 6.33
CA SER A 163 9.64 -11.85 7.11
C SER A 163 9.55 -11.63 8.64
N GLU A 164 9.59 -10.37 9.08
CA GLU A 164 9.38 -10.01 10.49
C GLU A 164 7.91 -9.82 10.87
N LEU A 165 7.00 -9.93 9.89
CA LEU A 165 5.57 -9.92 10.20
C LEU A 165 5.22 -11.14 11.06
N PRO A 166 4.35 -10.99 12.07
CA PRO A 166 3.88 -12.10 12.88
C PRO A 166 3.28 -13.21 12.01
N GLU A 167 3.52 -14.46 12.37
CA GLU A 167 2.85 -15.57 11.71
C GLU A 167 1.34 -15.46 11.89
N LEU A 168 0.59 -15.70 10.81
CA LEU A 168 -0.86 -15.74 10.91
C LEU A 168 -1.26 -16.93 11.80
N PRO A 169 -2.19 -16.75 12.74
CA PRO A 169 -2.69 -17.86 13.51
C PRO A 169 -3.23 -18.92 12.54
N GLU A 170 -2.80 -20.17 12.72
CA GLU A 170 -3.32 -21.27 11.94
C GLU A 170 -4.85 -21.26 12.08
N ARG A 171 -5.55 -21.01 10.96
CA ARG A 171 -6.98 -21.28 10.92
C ARG A 171 -7.12 -22.77 11.13
N GLU A 172 -7.73 -23.19 12.22
CA GLU A 172 -8.31 -24.53 12.27
C GLU A 172 -9.22 -24.62 11.04
N GLU A 173 -8.73 -25.29 10.00
CA GLU A 173 -9.55 -25.65 8.85
C GLU A 173 -10.69 -26.51 9.41
N LYS A 174 -11.81 -25.89 9.70
CA LYS A 174 -13.05 -26.64 9.77
C LYS A 174 -13.23 -27.20 8.39
N GLU A 175 -12.88 -28.47 8.25
CA GLU A 175 -13.23 -29.29 7.09
C GLU A 175 -14.72 -29.09 6.80
N GLN A 176 -15.01 -28.13 5.93
CA GLN A 176 -16.29 -28.12 5.23
C GLN A 176 -16.14 -29.21 4.19
N GLU A 177 -16.60 -30.43 4.56
CA GLU A 177 -16.90 -31.45 3.57
C GLU A 177 -17.66 -30.78 2.44
N PRO A 178 -17.28 -31.02 1.16
CA PRO A 178 -18.05 -30.50 0.05
C PRO A 178 -19.45 -31.15 0.11
N GLU A 179 -20.46 -30.38 0.51
CA GLU A 179 -21.85 -30.78 0.28
C GLU A 179 -21.97 -31.10 -1.21
N LYS A 180 -22.18 -32.38 -1.49
CA LYS A 180 -22.52 -32.86 -2.81
C LYS A 180 -23.84 -32.18 -3.17
N GLU A 181 -23.79 -31.16 -4.01
CA GLU A 181 -24.96 -30.67 -4.73
C GLU A 181 -25.52 -31.84 -5.52
N GLU A 182 -26.61 -32.43 -4.97
CA GLU A 182 -27.47 -33.28 -5.72
C GLU A 182 -28.04 -32.47 -6.90
N THR A 183 -27.56 -32.77 -8.08
CA THR A 183 -28.12 -32.31 -9.35
C THR A 183 -29.58 -32.76 -9.41
N LYS A 184 -30.51 -31.92 -8.94
CA LYS A 184 -31.93 -32.05 -9.30
C LYS A 184 -32.06 -31.69 -10.77
N THR A 185 -32.13 -32.75 -11.59
CA THR A 185 -32.59 -32.70 -12.97
C THR A 185 -33.99 -32.11 -12.99
N PHE A 186 -34.10 -30.85 -13.40
CA PHE A 186 -35.40 -30.26 -13.75
C PHE A 186 -35.74 -30.77 -15.14
N GLU A 187 -36.70 -31.73 -15.18
CA GLU A 187 -37.38 -32.08 -16.43
C GLU A 187 -38.26 -30.88 -16.86
N VAL A 188 -37.91 -30.32 -18.01
CA VAL A 188 -38.71 -29.27 -18.68
C VAL A 188 -39.85 -29.98 -19.40
N PRO A 189 -41.14 -29.70 -19.08
CA PRO A 189 -42.26 -30.16 -19.92
C PRO A 189 -42.22 -29.40 -21.25
N ALA A 190 -42.32 -30.17 -22.34
CA ALA A 190 -42.46 -29.63 -23.69
C ALA A 190 -43.83 -28.94 -23.82
N GLU A 191 -43.85 -27.64 -24.09
CA GLU A 191 -45.04 -26.93 -24.57
C GLU A 191 -44.85 -26.51 -26.03
N GLU A 192 -45.94 -26.71 -26.78
CA GLU A 192 -46.12 -26.49 -28.21
C GLU A 192 -46.00 -25.02 -28.64
N PRO A 193 -45.73 -24.74 -29.93
CA PRO A 193 -45.48 -23.38 -30.40
C PRO A 193 -46.80 -22.60 -30.59
N ALA A 194 -46.99 -21.52 -29.84
CA ALA A 194 -48.04 -20.55 -30.08
C ALA A 194 -47.62 -19.46 -31.08
N GLN A 195 -48.52 -19.08 -31.95
CA GLN A 195 -48.43 -18.18 -33.09
C GLN A 195 -48.13 -16.71 -32.70
N PRO A 196 -47.65 -15.89 -33.66
CA PRO A 196 -47.20 -14.51 -33.36
C PRO A 196 -48.40 -13.54 -33.28
N ALA A 197 -48.50 -12.79 -32.19
CA ALA A 197 -49.36 -11.64 -32.06
C ALA A 197 -48.66 -10.36 -32.51
N GLN A 198 -49.40 -9.54 -33.24
CA GLN A 198 -49.00 -8.32 -33.92
C GLN A 198 -48.60 -7.20 -32.93
N ALA A 199 -47.58 -6.46 -33.31
CA ALA A 199 -47.16 -5.24 -32.66
C ALA A 199 -48.08 -4.07 -33.04
N GLU A 200 -48.51 -3.30 -32.04
CA GLU A 200 -48.92 -1.91 -32.21
C GLU A 200 -47.88 -1.00 -31.54
N PRO A 201 -47.59 0.17 -32.12
CA PRO A 201 -46.58 1.08 -31.62
C PRO A 201 -47.15 2.00 -30.56
N GLU A 202 -46.55 2.03 -29.35
CA GLU A 202 -46.82 3.09 -28.39
C GLU A 202 -45.76 4.22 -28.54
N ASP A 203 -46.31 5.41 -28.47
CA ASP A 203 -45.75 6.70 -28.79
C ASP A 203 -44.47 7.06 -28.03
N GLY A 204 -43.54 7.69 -28.77
CA GLY A 204 -42.35 8.31 -28.23
C GLY A 204 -42.68 9.56 -27.41
N GLU A 205 -42.23 9.63 -26.20
CA GLU A 205 -42.05 10.89 -25.50
C GLU A 205 -40.63 11.38 -25.78
N ASP A 206 -40.53 12.45 -26.55
CA ASP A 206 -39.34 13.23 -26.79
C ASP A 206 -38.87 13.83 -25.47
N PHE A 207 -37.69 13.41 -25.01
CA PHE A 207 -36.98 14.06 -23.88
C PHE A 207 -36.15 15.22 -24.45
N ASP A 208 -36.68 16.43 -24.28
CA ASP A 208 -36.09 17.67 -24.71
C ASP A 208 -34.84 17.98 -23.86
N PHE A 209 -33.70 18.08 -24.52
CA PHE A 209 -32.36 18.22 -23.88
C PHE A 209 -31.84 19.68 -23.96
N ASP A 210 -32.74 20.64 -23.99
CA ASP A 210 -32.42 22.06 -24.03
C ASP A 210 -33.03 22.76 -22.81
N GLU A 211 -32.34 22.74 -21.64
CA GLU A 211 -32.43 23.80 -20.63
C GLU A 211 -31.44 23.54 -19.46
N PHE A 212 -30.16 23.77 -19.73
CA PHE A 212 -29.19 24.08 -18.68
C PHE A 212 -28.27 25.21 -19.18
N ASP A 213 -28.83 26.40 -19.22
CA ASP A 213 -28.04 27.63 -19.27
C ASP A 213 -27.38 27.85 -17.91
N VAL A 214 -26.08 27.60 -17.85
CA VAL A 214 -25.26 27.98 -16.71
C VAL A 214 -24.76 29.40 -16.98
N ASP A 215 -25.26 30.38 -16.22
CA ASP A 215 -24.84 31.78 -16.25
C ASP A 215 -23.31 31.86 -16.00
N ALA A 216 -22.60 32.38 -16.99
CA ALA A 216 -21.14 32.57 -16.97
C ALA A 216 -20.66 33.64 -15.99
N ASP A 217 -21.55 34.38 -15.34
CA ASP A 217 -21.22 35.49 -14.48
C ASP A 217 -21.00 35.12 -12.99
N GLU A 218 -21.24 33.88 -12.58
CA GLU A 218 -21.00 33.45 -11.18
C GLU A 218 -19.57 32.90 -10.92
N LEU A 219 -18.76 32.74 -11.95
CA LEU A 219 -17.39 32.19 -11.80
C LEU A 219 -16.29 33.25 -11.57
N GLU A 220 -16.58 34.53 -11.71
CA GLU A 220 -15.58 35.63 -11.49
C GLU A 220 -15.44 36.09 -10.03
N ASN A 221 -16.37 35.73 -9.14
CA ASN A 221 -16.35 36.23 -7.75
C ASN A 221 -15.75 35.28 -6.71
N MET A 222 -15.04 34.20 -7.14
CA MET A 222 -14.45 33.25 -6.23
C MET A 222 -12.90 33.32 -6.12
N TYR A 223 -12.30 34.37 -6.72
CA TYR A 223 -10.85 34.63 -6.66
C TYR A 223 -10.51 36.12 -6.38
N GLU A 224 -11.12 36.69 -5.37
CA GLU A 224 -10.55 37.84 -4.67
C GLU A 224 -10.37 37.56 -3.18
#